data_724471c85093bdb761cb5969e1b21961
#
_entry.id   724471c85093bdb761cb5969e1b21961
#
_cell.length_a   1.000
_cell.length_b   1.000
_cell.length_c   1.000
_cell.angle_alpha   90.00
_cell.angle_beta   90.00
_cell.angle_gamma   90.00
#
_symmetry.space_group_name_H-M   'P 1'
#
loop_
_entity.id
_entity.type
_entity.pdbx_description
1 polymer ?
#
loop_
_entity_poly.entity_id
_entity_poly.type
_entity_poly.pdbx_seq_one_letter_code
_entity_poly.pdbx_strand_id
1 'polypeptide(L)'
;MSAMFRSLGILNYRIWFIGAIVSNIGTWMQRTAQDWYVLTELTDNDAAAVGITLALQFGPALVIGPYAGIIADRLAGRRLIATTQSVQALLALVLGIIILTGVAELWMVYALALGLGITTAAEAPARQTFVGELVGKDDLPNAVALNSTSFNGARLIGPGIAGLLVALLGAGWVVLINVLTFSAMLVAIALLRSDRLQPIRKTNKGRGQLREGIRYVRRRGDLLVIFAMIFLIGTVGFNFAIFTATMARVEFGRGASEFGLLSSVVAVGSVAGALAAARRVRPRLRVIVLASLGLSASMATAALMPTFELFAVALVPVGFTAMTMVTSANAYVQTTTRASIRGRVLALYLTVFMGGTPLGAPLVGLIANEAGPRWAIVAGSLGGLFAAIIAILWMRSTRNLRVGRRHADDRWWRMTVAYDGDDYSKRLRNRETATQELAVIEAETRKS
;
A
#
# COMPACT_ATOMS: atom_id res chain seq x y z
N MET A 1 -29.59 4.17 9.36
CA MET A 1 -28.18 4.34 8.93
C MET A 1 -28.11 4.10 7.43
N SER A 2 -27.34 4.91 6.68
CA SER A 2 -27.15 4.66 5.26
C SER A 2 -26.48 3.30 5.05
N ALA A 3 -26.75 2.62 3.92
CA ALA A 3 -26.17 1.31 3.59
C ALA A 3 -24.62 1.29 3.70
N MET A 4 -23.98 2.46 3.53
CA MET A 4 -22.53 2.64 3.60
C MET A 4 -21.96 2.41 5.02
N PHE A 5 -22.71 2.67 6.08
CA PHE A 5 -22.25 2.57 7.48
C PHE A 5 -22.96 1.45 8.26
N ARG A 6 -23.52 0.46 7.57
CA ARG A 6 -24.33 -0.60 8.16
C ARG A 6 -23.58 -1.38 9.25
N SER A 7 -22.32 -1.73 9.02
CA SER A 7 -21.50 -2.47 9.97
C SER A 7 -21.24 -1.71 11.29
N LEU A 8 -21.28 -0.36 11.30
CA LEU A 8 -21.14 0.44 12.53
C LEU A 8 -22.35 0.32 13.46
N GLY A 9 -23.47 -0.26 13.00
CA GLY A 9 -24.60 -0.64 13.84
C GLY A 9 -24.26 -1.80 14.79
N ILE A 10 -23.27 -2.62 14.46
CA ILE A 10 -22.82 -3.75 15.27
C ILE A 10 -21.87 -3.21 16.36
N LEU A 11 -22.25 -3.35 17.64
CA LEU A 11 -21.52 -2.76 18.77
C LEU A 11 -20.02 -3.16 18.78
N ASN A 12 -19.72 -4.46 18.66
CA ASN A 12 -18.34 -4.94 18.66
C ASN A 12 -17.54 -4.32 17.51
N TYR A 13 -18.12 -4.23 16.30
CA TYR A 13 -17.44 -3.65 15.17
C TYR A 13 -17.23 -2.14 15.34
N ARG A 14 -18.19 -1.42 15.90
CA ARG A 14 -18.07 0.02 16.19
C ARG A 14 -16.95 0.32 17.19
N ILE A 15 -16.85 -0.45 18.28
CA ILE A 15 -15.77 -0.33 19.27
C ILE A 15 -14.41 -0.59 18.60
N TRP A 16 -14.31 -1.68 17.85
CA TRP A 16 -13.12 -2.02 17.07
C TRP A 16 -12.73 -0.91 16.09
N PHE A 17 -13.68 -0.40 15.32
CA PHE A 17 -13.44 0.61 14.28
C PHE A 17 -12.89 1.90 14.85
N ILE A 18 -13.43 2.37 15.99
CA ILE A 18 -12.94 3.57 16.68
C ILE A 18 -11.50 3.34 17.17
N GLY A 19 -11.23 2.23 17.85
CA GLY A 19 -9.86 1.89 18.27
C GLY A 19 -8.89 1.76 17.11
N ALA A 20 -9.33 1.13 16.01
CA ALA A 20 -8.50 0.92 14.83
C ALA A 20 -8.17 2.23 14.11
N ILE A 21 -9.11 3.17 13.98
CA ILE A 21 -8.83 4.46 13.32
C ILE A 21 -7.85 5.30 14.13
N VAL A 22 -8.00 5.34 15.45
CA VAL A 22 -7.09 6.05 16.36
C VAL A 22 -5.68 5.44 16.29
N SER A 23 -5.58 4.11 16.42
CA SER A 23 -4.30 3.39 16.35
C SER A 23 -3.62 3.52 14.96
N ASN A 24 -4.39 3.50 13.88
CA ASN A 24 -3.84 3.68 12.54
C ASN A 24 -3.27 5.10 12.35
N ILE A 25 -3.98 6.14 12.80
CA ILE A 25 -3.49 7.54 12.74
C ILE A 25 -2.19 7.66 13.53
N GLY A 26 -2.16 7.19 14.79
CA GLY A 26 -0.97 7.22 15.61
C GLY A 26 0.23 6.48 14.99
N THR A 27 -0.01 5.33 14.37
CA THR A 27 1.04 4.56 13.70
C THR A 27 1.66 5.34 12.52
N TRP A 28 0.83 6.00 11.70
CA TRP A 28 1.35 6.83 10.60
C TRP A 28 2.02 8.11 11.09
N MET A 29 1.52 8.70 12.18
CA MET A 29 2.18 9.83 12.86
C MET A 29 3.57 9.44 13.37
N GLN A 30 3.70 8.32 14.09
CA GLN A 30 5.00 7.85 14.60
C GLN A 30 5.99 7.60 13.47
N ARG A 31 5.58 6.93 12.39
CA ARG A 31 6.48 6.67 11.24
C ARG A 31 7.01 7.97 10.67
N THR A 32 6.14 8.94 10.43
CA THR A 32 6.53 10.25 9.88
C THR A 32 7.46 10.99 10.83
N ALA A 33 7.17 11.00 12.14
CA ALA A 33 8.03 11.62 13.15
C ALA A 33 9.38 10.92 13.25
N GLN A 34 9.41 9.59 13.20
CA GLN A 34 10.64 8.81 13.23
C GLN A 34 11.52 9.05 11.99
N ASP A 35 10.91 9.07 10.78
CA ASP A 35 11.62 9.33 9.54
C ASP A 35 12.25 10.74 9.55
N TRP A 36 11.51 11.74 10.04
CA TRP A 36 11.99 13.10 10.22
C TRP A 36 13.12 13.18 11.24
N TYR A 37 12.96 12.55 12.41
CA TYR A 37 13.96 12.52 13.48
C TYR A 37 15.29 11.90 13.01
N VAL A 38 15.20 10.77 12.30
CA VAL A 38 16.39 10.11 11.73
C VAL A 38 17.10 11.04 10.76
N LEU A 39 16.36 11.73 9.88
CA LEU A 39 16.96 12.61 8.88
C LEU A 39 17.61 13.84 9.49
N THR A 40 16.96 14.48 10.48
CA THR A 40 17.33 15.86 10.87
C THR A 40 18.05 15.97 12.19
N GLU A 41 17.78 15.07 13.15
CA GLU A 41 18.32 15.19 14.51
C GLU A 41 19.32 14.08 14.83
N LEU A 42 19.16 12.90 14.23
CA LEU A 42 20.02 11.74 14.52
C LEU A 42 21.16 11.57 13.51
N THR A 43 20.96 12.07 12.29
CA THR A 43 21.97 12.03 11.23
C THR A 43 22.04 13.39 10.54
N ASP A 44 23.16 13.70 9.95
CA ASP A 44 23.39 14.98 9.24
C ASP A 44 22.70 14.99 7.86
N ASN A 45 21.35 14.87 7.85
CA ASN A 45 20.49 14.77 6.67
C ASN A 45 20.76 13.51 5.81
N ASP A 46 21.10 12.38 6.47
CA ASP A 46 21.35 11.11 5.80
C ASP A 46 20.04 10.44 5.36
N ALA A 47 19.70 10.60 4.10
CA ALA A 47 18.52 9.97 3.49
C ALA A 47 18.65 8.44 3.37
N ALA A 48 19.88 7.88 3.31
CA ALA A 48 20.08 6.44 3.31
C ALA A 48 19.72 5.84 4.67
N ALA A 49 19.99 6.54 5.77
CA ALA A 49 19.55 6.14 7.11
C ALA A 49 18.02 6.06 7.22
N VAL A 50 17.30 7.03 6.64
CA VAL A 50 15.84 6.97 6.52
C VAL A 50 15.41 5.76 5.65
N GLY A 51 16.10 5.53 4.55
CA GLY A 51 15.85 4.39 3.67
C GLY A 51 16.00 3.04 4.37
N ILE A 52 17.04 2.88 5.20
CA ILE A 52 17.27 1.68 6.02
C ILE A 52 16.16 1.56 7.08
N THR A 53 15.76 2.66 7.72
CA THR A 53 14.64 2.67 8.68
C THR A 53 13.36 2.13 8.03
N LEU A 54 13.01 2.61 6.84
CA LEU A 54 11.86 2.13 6.07
C LEU A 54 12.01 0.66 5.67
N ALA A 55 13.23 0.23 5.28
CA ALA A 55 13.50 -1.16 4.95
C ALA A 55 13.28 -2.08 6.16
N LEU A 56 13.68 -1.66 7.35
CA LEU A 56 13.48 -2.40 8.59
C LEU A 56 12.02 -2.41 9.05
N GLN A 57 11.27 -1.33 8.82
CA GLN A 57 9.84 -1.27 9.13
C GLN A 57 8.97 -2.15 8.21
N PHE A 58 9.30 -2.24 6.92
CA PHE A 58 8.47 -2.96 5.94
C PHE A 58 9.06 -4.30 5.50
N GLY A 59 10.37 -4.49 5.61
CA GLY A 59 11.07 -5.70 5.19
C GLY A 59 10.58 -6.98 5.88
N PRO A 60 10.32 -6.99 7.20
CA PRO A 60 9.81 -8.17 7.88
C PRO A 60 8.51 -8.72 7.27
N ALA A 61 7.67 -7.88 6.68
CA ALA A 61 6.45 -8.33 6.02
C ALA A 61 6.71 -9.26 4.82
N LEU A 62 7.87 -9.15 4.15
CA LEU A 62 8.27 -10.05 3.06
C LEU A 62 8.62 -11.43 3.55
N VAL A 63 9.34 -11.51 4.67
CA VAL A 63 9.84 -12.76 5.23
C VAL A 63 8.77 -13.44 6.08
N ILE A 64 8.12 -12.67 6.96
CA ILE A 64 7.15 -13.17 7.93
C ILE A 64 5.76 -13.31 7.30
N GLY A 65 5.39 -12.48 6.32
CA GLY A 65 4.06 -12.47 5.71
C GLY A 65 3.53 -13.84 5.28
N PRO A 66 4.32 -14.68 4.58
CA PRO A 66 3.91 -16.04 4.23
C PRO A 66 3.61 -16.94 5.43
N TYR A 67 4.29 -16.73 6.56
CA TYR A 67 4.16 -17.50 7.80
C TYR A 67 3.16 -16.88 8.77
N ALA A 68 2.95 -15.58 8.72
CA ALA A 68 2.03 -14.84 9.60
C ALA A 68 0.60 -15.37 9.52
N GLY A 69 0.16 -15.82 8.34
CA GLY A 69 -1.12 -16.49 8.17
C GLY A 69 -1.24 -17.78 8.99
N ILE A 70 -0.17 -18.56 9.12
CA ILE A 70 -0.14 -19.80 9.93
C ILE A 70 -0.24 -19.47 11.42
N ILE A 71 0.44 -18.41 11.86
CA ILE A 71 0.39 -17.90 13.23
C ILE A 71 -1.03 -17.42 13.57
N ALA A 72 -1.63 -16.62 12.68
CA ALA A 72 -3.00 -16.13 12.84
C ALA A 72 -4.06 -17.25 12.85
N ASP A 73 -3.81 -18.35 12.13
CA ASP A 73 -4.71 -19.51 12.11
C ASP A 73 -4.62 -20.34 13.41
N ARG A 74 -3.47 -20.32 14.10
CA ARG A 74 -3.26 -21.09 15.34
C ARG A 74 -3.68 -20.37 16.61
N LEU A 75 -3.52 -19.04 16.64
CA LEU A 75 -3.83 -18.21 17.79
C LEU A 75 -5.23 -17.61 17.68
N ALA A 76 -5.85 -17.31 18.83
CA ALA A 76 -7.08 -16.52 18.83
C ALA A 76 -6.78 -15.10 18.36
N GLY A 77 -7.48 -14.61 17.31
CA GLY A 77 -7.23 -13.31 16.69
C GLY A 77 -7.18 -12.18 17.70
N ARG A 78 -8.13 -12.14 18.66
CA ARG A 78 -8.16 -11.17 19.76
C ARG A 78 -6.88 -11.16 20.59
N ARG A 79 -6.35 -12.33 20.98
CA ARG A 79 -5.12 -12.45 21.80
C ARG A 79 -3.90 -12.00 20.99
N LEU A 80 -3.79 -12.46 19.74
CA LEU A 80 -2.66 -12.10 18.89
C LEU A 80 -2.59 -10.58 18.68
N ILE A 81 -3.72 -9.93 18.35
CA ILE A 81 -3.76 -8.48 18.15
C ILE A 81 -3.47 -7.72 19.45
N ALA A 82 -4.00 -8.18 20.60
CA ALA A 82 -3.68 -7.57 21.90
C ALA A 82 -2.18 -7.65 22.20
N THR A 83 -1.56 -8.81 22.00
CA THR A 83 -0.12 -9.00 22.25
C THR A 83 0.72 -8.13 21.32
N THR A 84 0.43 -8.11 20.01
CA THR A 84 1.18 -7.30 19.06
C THR A 84 1.03 -5.79 19.34
N GLN A 85 -0.17 -5.32 19.67
CA GLN A 85 -0.42 -3.92 20.06
C GLN A 85 0.32 -3.54 21.36
N SER A 86 0.37 -4.45 22.36
CA SER A 86 1.14 -4.21 23.57
C SER A 86 2.64 -4.12 23.30
N VAL A 87 3.17 -4.99 22.43
CA VAL A 87 4.60 -4.91 22.03
C VAL A 87 4.88 -3.64 21.25
N GLN A 88 3.99 -3.24 20.31
CA GLN A 88 4.14 -2.00 19.56
C GLN A 88 4.09 -0.76 20.48
N ALA A 89 3.19 -0.77 21.49
CA ALA A 89 3.14 0.29 22.50
C ALA A 89 4.45 0.37 23.30
N LEU A 90 5.01 -0.78 23.71
CA LEU A 90 6.27 -0.84 24.43
C LEU A 90 7.45 -0.33 23.56
N LEU A 91 7.51 -0.75 22.29
CA LEU A 91 8.54 -0.28 21.35
C LEU A 91 8.44 1.25 21.14
N ALA A 92 7.21 1.77 21.01
CA ALA A 92 6.98 3.22 20.89
C ALA A 92 7.35 3.95 22.18
N LEU A 93 7.04 3.39 23.36
CA LEU A 93 7.42 3.97 24.64
C LEU A 93 8.94 4.07 24.78
N VAL A 94 9.65 2.98 24.50
CA VAL A 94 11.12 2.96 24.53
C VAL A 94 11.68 3.98 23.54
N LEU A 95 11.20 4.00 22.30
CA LEU A 95 11.64 4.95 21.28
C LEU A 95 11.41 6.41 21.73
N GLY A 96 10.22 6.72 22.23
CA GLY A 96 9.89 8.06 22.70
C GLY A 96 10.78 8.52 23.87
N ILE A 97 11.06 7.63 24.83
CA ILE A 97 11.94 7.93 25.97
C ILE A 97 13.38 8.19 25.51
N ILE A 98 13.96 7.32 24.68
CA ILE A 98 15.36 7.51 24.23
C ILE A 98 15.53 8.78 23.39
N ILE A 99 14.51 9.16 22.61
CA ILE A 99 14.51 10.44 21.88
C ILE A 99 14.46 11.62 22.84
N LEU A 100 13.55 11.62 23.82
CA LEU A 100 13.38 12.74 24.77
C LEU A 100 14.55 12.90 25.73
N THR A 101 15.22 11.79 26.08
CA THR A 101 16.41 11.83 26.96
C THR A 101 17.68 12.18 26.18
N GLY A 102 17.64 12.25 24.86
CA GLY A 102 18.79 12.58 24.01
C GLY A 102 19.85 11.46 23.92
N VAL A 103 19.53 10.24 24.36
CA VAL A 103 20.46 9.08 24.31
C VAL A 103 20.21 8.20 23.06
N ALA A 104 19.36 8.66 22.16
CA ALA A 104 19.02 7.89 20.96
C ALA A 104 20.24 7.79 20.03
N GLU A 105 20.60 6.58 19.68
CA GLU A 105 21.58 6.25 18.64
C GLU A 105 20.91 5.58 17.45
N LEU A 106 21.50 5.70 16.26
CA LEU A 106 20.91 5.22 15.02
C LEU A 106 20.59 3.71 15.05
N TRP A 107 21.48 2.90 15.61
CA TRP A 107 21.26 1.46 15.73
C TRP A 107 20.06 1.11 16.63
N MET A 108 19.80 1.91 17.69
CA MET A 108 18.63 1.72 18.57
C MET A 108 17.33 1.96 17.78
N VAL A 109 17.29 3.03 16.99
CA VAL A 109 16.15 3.34 16.14
C VAL A 109 15.93 2.25 15.10
N TYR A 110 17.00 1.71 14.51
CA TYR A 110 16.93 0.57 13.59
C TYR A 110 16.38 -0.70 14.26
N ALA A 111 16.85 -1.02 15.46
CA ALA A 111 16.37 -2.18 16.20
C ALA A 111 14.87 -2.07 16.54
N LEU A 112 14.43 -0.88 16.99
CA LEU A 112 13.03 -0.61 17.29
C LEU A 112 12.15 -0.58 16.02
N ALA A 113 12.66 -0.06 14.90
CA ALA A 113 12.01 -0.08 13.61
C ALA A 113 11.81 -1.52 13.10
N LEU A 114 12.81 -2.38 13.25
CA LEU A 114 12.73 -3.81 12.93
C LEU A 114 11.69 -4.51 13.82
N GLY A 115 11.71 -4.25 15.13
CA GLY A 115 10.72 -4.79 16.08
C GLY A 115 9.28 -4.39 15.70
N LEU A 116 9.07 -3.12 15.34
CA LEU A 116 7.79 -2.62 14.85
C LEU A 116 7.38 -3.31 13.54
N GLY A 117 8.32 -3.51 12.62
CA GLY A 117 8.09 -4.22 11.36
C GLY A 117 7.67 -5.68 11.58
N ILE A 118 8.35 -6.41 12.47
CA ILE A 118 8.04 -7.81 12.81
C ILE A 118 6.63 -7.92 13.41
N THR A 119 6.31 -7.08 14.38
CA THR A 119 5.00 -7.11 15.05
C THR A 119 3.87 -6.73 14.11
N THR A 120 4.06 -5.72 13.27
CA THR A 120 3.08 -5.31 12.25
C THR A 120 2.85 -6.42 11.22
N ALA A 121 3.92 -7.08 10.75
CA ALA A 121 3.83 -8.20 9.81
C ALA A 121 3.05 -9.40 10.39
N ALA A 122 3.24 -9.70 11.67
CA ALA A 122 2.53 -10.78 12.37
C ALA A 122 1.05 -10.43 12.61
N GLU A 123 0.74 -9.16 12.86
CA GLU A 123 -0.62 -8.69 13.15
C GLU A 123 -1.52 -8.61 11.91
N ALA A 124 -0.99 -8.25 10.75
CA ALA A 124 -1.76 -7.91 9.57
C ALA A 124 -2.80 -8.98 9.15
N PRO A 125 -2.48 -10.29 9.05
CA PRO A 125 -3.46 -11.31 8.71
C PRO A 125 -4.50 -11.53 9.82
N ALA A 126 -4.11 -11.38 11.09
CA ALA A 126 -5.02 -11.51 12.22
C ALA A 126 -6.07 -10.38 12.21
N ARG A 127 -5.68 -9.14 11.93
CA ARG A 127 -6.63 -8.02 11.77
C ARG A 127 -7.64 -8.28 10.67
N GLN A 128 -7.21 -8.80 9.52
CA GLN A 128 -8.10 -9.07 8.39
C GLN A 128 -9.12 -10.16 8.71
N THR A 129 -8.71 -11.24 9.38
CA THR A 129 -9.62 -12.33 9.76
C THR A 129 -10.54 -11.94 10.89
N PHE A 130 -10.04 -11.20 11.88
CA PHE A 130 -10.81 -10.78 13.06
C PHE A 130 -11.99 -9.86 12.72
N VAL A 131 -11.87 -9.02 11.68
CA VAL A 131 -13.01 -8.22 11.19
C VAL A 131 -14.23 -9.09 10.87
N GLY A 132 -14.00 -10.27 10.28
CA GLY A 132 -15.08 -11.22 10.00
C GLY A 132 -15.72 -11.82 11.26
N GLU A 133 -14.94 -12.02 12.35
CA GLU A 133 -15.47 -12.48 13.65
C GLU A 133 -16.37 -11.42 14.30
N LEU A 134 -16.18 -10.14 13.97
CA LEU A 134 -16.94 -9.02 14.54
C LEU A 134 -18.32 -8.84 13.90
N VAL A 135 -18.45 -9.09 12.57
CA VAL A 135 -19.66 -8.71 11.81
C VAL A 135 -20.42 -9.86 11.16
N GLY A 136 -19.82 -11.03 11.00
CA GLY A 136 -20.43 -12.14 10.26
C GLY A 136 -20.35 -11.95 8.73
N LYS A 137 -20.96 -12.89 7.98
CA LYS A 137 -20.79 -13.00 6.54
C LYS A 137 -21.47 -11.89 5.74
N ASP A 138 -22.65 -11.47 6.17
CA ASP A 138 -23.50 -10.53 5.41
C ASP A 138 -22.95 -9.09 5.45
N ASP A 139 -22.33 -8.70 6.56
CA ASP A 139 -21.76 -7.38 6.76
C ASP A 139 -20.26 -7.29 6.47
N LEU A 140 -19.60 -8.43 6.20
CA LEU A 140 -18.17 -8.51 5.97
C LEU A 140 -17.66 -7.60 4.83
N PRO A 141 -18.31 -7.53 3.66
CA PRO A 141 -17.85 -6.60 2.61
C PRO A 141 -17.86 -5.14 3.03
N ASN A 142 -18.90 -4.71 3.77
CA ASN A 142 -19.02 -3.35 4.28
C ASN A 142 -17.96 -3.06 5.36
N ALA A 143 -17.75 -3.98 6.30
CA ALA A 143 -16.74 -3.86 7.35
C ALA A 143 -15.31 -3.79 6.77
N VAL A 144 -14.98 -4.62 5.79
CA VAL A 144 -13.68 -4.59 5.10
C VAL A 144 -13.49 -3.26 4.36
N ALA A 145 -14.52 -2.74 3.69
CA ALA A 145 -14.44 -1.44 3.03
C ALA A 145 -14.20 -0.30 4.03
N LEU A 146 -14.91 -0.27 5.15
CA LEU A 146 -14.72 0.72 6.22
C LEU A 146 -13.32 0.61 6.84
N ASN A 147 -12.83 -0.60 7.11
CA ASN A 147 -11.49 -0.82 7.65
C ASN A 147 -10.40 -0.32 6.68
N SER A 148 -10.57 -0.57 5.39
CA SER A 148 -9.67 -0.04 4.34
C SER A 148 -9.72 1.48 4.28
N THR A 149 -10.90 2.08 4.43
CA THR A 149 -11.07 3.54 4.48
C THR A 149 -10.38 4.13 5.71
N SER A 150 -10.50 3.49 6.89
CA SER A 150 -9.79 3.88 8.11
C SER A 150 -8.27 3.88 7.91
N PHE A 151 -7.72 2.79 7.36
CA PHE A 151 -6.29 2.66 7.13
C PHE A 151 -5.76 3.70 6.12
N ASN A 152 -6.45 3.89 5.00
CA ASN A 152 -6.03 4.87 3.99
C ASN A 152 -6.25 6.31 4.46
N GLY A 153 -7.32 6.57 5.21
CA GLY A 153 -7.57 7.87 5.84
C GLY A 153 -6.47 8.22 6.85
N ALA A 154 -6.05 7.26 7.67
CA ALA A 154 -4.96 7.45 8.61
C ALA A 154 -3.62 7.73 7.90
N ARG A 155 -3.34 7.02 6.81
CA ARG A 155 -2.17 7.25 5.97
C ARG A 155 -2.15 8.64 5.34
N LEU A 156 -3.33 9.20 5.06
CA LEU A 156 -3.50 10.54 4.51
C LEU A 156 -3.30 11.61 5.59
N ILE A 157 -3.98 11.46 6.73
CA ILE A 157 -4.07 12.49 7.77
C ILE A 157 -2.86 12.43 8.72
N GLY A 158 -2.36 11.23 9.00
CA GLY A 158 -1.27 10.99 9.96
C GLY A 158 -0.03 11.83 9.74
N PRO A 159 0.56 11.85 8.53
CA PRO A 159 1.75 12.66 8.25
C PRO A 159 1.54 14.17 8.46
N GLY A 160 0.37 14.70 8.08
CA GLY A 160 0.04 16.11 8.29
C GLY A 160 -0.02 16.48 9.76
N ILE A 161 -0.71 15.66 10.57
CA ILE A 161 -0.76 15.84 12.04
C ILE A 161 0.64 15.67 12.62
N ALA A 162 1.41 14.66 12.17
CA ALA A 162 2.77 14.45 12.65
C ALA A 162 3.68 15.64 12.40
N GLY A 163 3.67 16.19 11.18
CA GLY A 163 4.49 17.36 10.84
C GLY A 163 4.20 18.56 11.75
N LEU A 164 2.91 18.84 12.00
CA LEU A 164 2.50 19.90 12.91
C LEU A 164 2.94 19.62 14.36
N LEU A 165 2.67 18.42 14.86
CA LEU A 165 3.03 18.07 16.25
C LEU A 165 4.55 17.97 16.46
N VAL A 166 5.30 17.49 15.47
CA VAL A 166 6.77 17.48 15.54
C VAL A 166 7.30 18.91 15.62
N ALA A 167 6.75 19.84 14.84
CA ALA A 167 7.15 21.25 14.87
C ALA A 167 6.83 21.94 16.21
N LEU A 168 5.76 21.53 16.90
CA LEU A 168 5.32 22.14 18.16
C LEU A 168 5.92 21.47 19.40
N LEU A 169 6.06 20.14 19.39
CA LEU A 169 6.38 19.37 20.59
C LEU A 169 7.69 18.57 20.43
N GLY A 170 8.20 18.41 19.21
CA GLY A 170 9.31 17.52 18.89
C GLY A 170 8.89 16.08 18.62
N ALA A 171 9.79 15.33 17.95
CA ALA A 171 9.51 13.97 17.48
C ALA A 171 9.24 12.98 18.62
N GLY A 172 9.95 13.10 19.76
CA GLY A 172 9.80 12.21 20.91
C GLY A 172 8.40 12.22 21.49
N TRP A 173 7.77 13.39 21.64
CA TRP A 173 6.39 13.50 22.13
C TRP A 173 5.38 12.91 21.15
N VAL A 174 5.59 13.07 19.86
CA VAL A 174 4.70 12.45 18.85
C VAL A 174 4.73 10.94 18.96
N VAL A 175 5.93 10.36 19.17
CA VAL A 175 6.08 8.91 19.39
C VAL A 175 5.39 8.47 20.68
N LEU A 176 5.49 9.23 21.78
CA LEU A 176 4.77 8.93 23.03
C LEU A 176 3.25 9.06 22.90
N ILE A 177 2.75 10.03 22.13
CA ILE A 177 1.32 10.13 21.83
C ILE A 177 0.83 8.84 21.15
N ASN A 178 1.63 8.20 20.32
CA ASN A 178 1.25 6.95 19.69
C ASN A 178 1.11 5.80 20.72
N VAL A 179 1.82 5.81 21.84
CA VAL A 179 1.59 4.85 22.94
C VAL A 179 0.14 4.93 23.43
N LEU A 180 -0.41 6.14 23.54
CA LEU A 180 -1.80 6.35 23.94
C LEU A 180 -2.75 5.81 22.86
N THR A 181 -2.42 5.94 21.58
CA THR A 181 -3.27 5.43 20.49
C THR A 181 -3.26 3.88 20.44
N PHE A 182 -2.13 3.23 20.72
CA PHE A 182 -2.07 1.79 20.91
C PHE A 182 -2.87 1.34 22.13
N SER A 183 -2.78 2.10 23.24
CA SER A 183 -3.57 1.85 24.43
C SER A 183 -5.08 1.97 24.17
N ALA A 184 -5.52 2.93 23.37
CA ALA A 184 -6.91 3.06 22.94
C ALA A 184 -7.38 1.80 22.18
N MET A 185 -6.54 1.22 21.33
CA MET A 185 -6.84 -0.05 20.67
C MET A 185 -6.92 -1.22 21.64
N LEU A 186 -6.02 -1.30 22.63
CA LEU A 186 -6.07 -2.32 23.68
C LEU A 186 -7.35 -2.22 24.53
N VAL A 187 -7.75 -0.99 24.89
CA VAL A 187 -9.03 -0.74 25.58
C VAL A 187 -10.21 -1.17 24.69
N ALA A 188 -10.18 -0.83 23.40
CA ALA A 188 -11.23 -1.27 22.47
C ALA A 188 -11.33 -2.81 22.44
N ILE A 189 -10.19 -3.52 22.34
CA ILE A 189 -10.15 -4.99 22.39
C ILE A 189 -10.70 -5.54 23.73
N ALA A 190 -10.37 -4.90 24.85
CA ALA A 190 -10.86 -5.33 26.17
C ALA A 190 -12.38 -5.19 26.29
N LEU A 191 -12.96 -4.14 25.73
CA LEU A 191 -14.41 -3.84 25.75
C LEU A 191 -15.23 -4.72 24.79
N LEU A 192 -14.59 -5.52 23.92
CA LEU A 192 -15.31 -6.42 23.02
C LEU A 192 -16.05 -7.51 23.78
N ARG A 193 -17.32 -7.68 23.51
CA ARG A 193 -18.19 -8.71 24.07
C ARG A 193 -17.90 -10.06 23.38
N SER A 194 -17.28 -10.98 24.11
CA SER A 194 -16.85 -12.29 23.58
C SER A 194 -18.03 -13.18 23.18
N ASP A 195 -19.17 -13.04 23.85
CA ASP A 195 -20.43 -13.76 23.59
C ASP A 195 -21.06 -13.41 22.22
N ARG A 196 -20.67 -12.24 21.66
CA ARG A 196 -21.18 -11.76 20.37
C ARG A 196 -20.19 -11.93 19.22
N LEU A 197 -19.06 -12.58 19.43
CA LEU A 197 -18.12 -12.91 18.37
C LEU A 197 -18.64 -14.08 17.54
N GLN A 198 -18.55 -13.94 16.21
CA GLN A 198 -19.01 -14.95 15.28
C GLN A 198 -17.86 -15.92 14.94
N PRO A 199 -18.02 -17.24 15.18
CA PRO A 199 -16.97 -18.18 14.84
C PRO A 199 -16.80 -18.30 13.34
N ILE A 200 -15.61 -17.99 12.83
CA ILE A 200 -15.26 -18.26 11.45
C ILE A 200 -14.63 -19.63 11.34
N ARG A 201 -15.18 -20.49 10.48
CA ARG A 201 -14.53 -21.77 10.13
C ARG A 201 -13.16 -21.47 9.51
N LYS A 202 -12.10 -21.84 10.22
CA LYS A 202 -10.73 -21.77 9.70
C LYS A 202 -10.62 -22.80 8.57
N THR A 203 -10.38 -22.32 7.34
CA THR A 203 -10.19 -23.19 6.18
C THR A 203 -8.78 -23.76 6.23
N ASN A 204 -8.64 -25.09 6.26
CA ASN A 204 -7.34 -25.75 6.14
C ASN A 204 -6.68 -25.34 4.82
N LYS A 205 -5.68 -24.47 4.88
CA LYS A 205 -4.88 -24.07 3.73
C LYS A 205 -3.86 -25.18 3.46
N GLY A 206 -4.09 -25.98 2.40
CA GLY A 206 -3.19 -27.09 2.00
C GLY A 206 -1.78 -26.60 1.63
N ARG A 207 -0.77 -27.45 1.81
CA ARG A 207 0.61 -27.23 1.35
C ARG A 207 0.65 -27.04 -0.17
N GLY A 208 1.44 -26.08 -0.69
CA GLY A 208 1.64 -25.88 -2.14
C GLY A 208 0.83 -24.75 -2.80
N GLN A 209 -0.03 -24.05 -2.07
CA GLN A 209 -0.87 -22.98 -2.62
C GLN A 209 -0.08 -21.81 -3.23
N LEU A 210 1.06 -21.44 -2.63
CA LEU A 210 1.94 -20.38 -3.14
C LEU A 210 2.54 -20.78 -4.51
N ARG A 211 3.01 -22.04 -4.63
CA ARG A 211 3.60 -22.58 -5.87
C ARG A 211 2.60 -22.58 -7.02
N GLU A 212 1.33 -22.86 -6.72
CA GLU A 212 0.26 -22.82 -7.72
C GLU A 212 -0.01 -21.39 -8.21
N GLY A 213 -0.06 -20.42 -7.28
CA GLY A 213 -0.18 -19.01 -7.62
C GLY A 213 0.97 -18.52 -8.50
N ILE A 214 2.21 -18.84 -8.15
CA ILE A 214 3.41 -18.50 -8.94
C ILE A 214 3.34 -19.15 -10.32
N ARG A 215 2.98 -20.43 -10.41
CA ARG A 215 2.83 -21.16 -11.69
C ARG A 215 1.78 -20.50 -12.57
N TYR A 216 0.67 -20.06 -12.01
CA TYR A 216 -0.39 -19.37 -12.75
C TYR A 216 0.09 -18.03 -13.30
N VAL A 217 0.73 -17.19 -12.44
CA VAL A 217 1.27 -15.89 -12.87
C VAL A 217 2.31 -16.08 -13.98
N ARG A 218 3.23 -17.05 -13.82
CA ARG A 218 4.27 -17.33 -14.84
C ARG A 218 3.71 -17.74 -16.21
N ARG A 219 2.50 -18.30 -16.26
CA ARG A 219 1.83 -18.67 -17.52
C ARG A 219 1.01 -17.54 -18.13
N ARG A 220 0.88 -16.43 -17.43
CA ARG A 220 0.08 -15.27 -17.83
C ARG A 220 0.99 -14.07 -18.04
N GLY A 221 1.39 -13.82 -19.28
CA GLY A 221 2.29 -12.69 -19.62
C GLY A 221 1.77 -11.32 -19.22
N ASP A 222 0.46 -11.08 -19.28
CA ASP A 222 -0.16 -9.84 -18.82
C ASP A 222 0.00 -9.63 -17.31
N LEU A 223 -0.12 -10.69 -16.51
CA LEU A 223 0.11 -10.61 -15.08
C LEU A 223 1.60 -10.42 -14.77
N LEU A 224 2.50 -11.12 -15.48
CA LEU A 224 3.95 -10.95 -15.33
C LEU A 224 4.37 -9.50 -15.55
N VAL A 225 3.85 -8.87 -16.61
CA VAL A 225 4.15 -7.46 -16.91
C VAL A 225 3.64 -6.55 -15.80
N ILE A 226 2.41 -6.74 -15.31
CA ILE A 226 1.86 -5.96 -14.19
C ILE A 226 2.72 -6.13 -12.93
N PHE A 227 3.15 -7.37 -12.62
CA PHE A 227 3.99 -7.64 -11.46
C PHE A 227 5.36 -6.97 -11.59
N ALA A 228 5.97 -7.01 -12.78
CA ALA A 228 7.22 -6.31 -13.06
C ALA A 228 7.07 -4.78 -12.91
N MET A 229 5.99 -4.20 -13.46
CA MET A 229 5.69 -2.78 -13.32
C MET A 229 5.56 -2.37 -11.85
N ILE A 230 4.73 -3.12 -11.09
CA ILE A 230 4.47 -2.83 -9.67
C ILE A 230 5.73 -3.00 -8.82
N PHE A 231 6.55 -4.01 -9.10
CA PHE A 231 7.83 -4.21 -8.41
C PHE A 231 8.78 -3.04 -8.67
N LEU A 232 8.99 -2.68 -9.93
CA LEU A 232 9.90 -1.62 -10.32
C LEU A 232 9.50 -0.27 -9.73
N ILE A 233 8.21 0.08 -9.82
CA ILE A 233 7.69 1.32 -9.24
C ILE A 233 7.66 1.25 -7.70
N GLY A 234 7.33 0.09 -7.12
CA GLY A 234 7.41 -0.12 -5.67
C GLY A 234 8.83 0.06 -5.12
N THR A 235 9.85 -0.33 -5.91
CA THR A 235 11.25 -0.21 -5.52
C THR A 235 11.72 1.24 -5.55
N VAL A 236 11.56 1.96 -6.65
CA VAL A 236 12.13 3.31 -6.78
C VAL A 236 11.10 4.43 -6.75
N GLY A 237 9.84 4.19 -7.14
CA GLY A 237 8.82 5.24 -7.29
C GLY A 237 7.98 5.51 -6.05
N PHE A 238 7.80 4.54 -5.13
CA PHE A 238 6.93 4.65 -3.96
C PHE A 238 7.64 5.06 -2.66
N ASN A 239 8.80 5.72 -2.76
CA ASN A 239 9.57 6.19 -1.62
C ASN A 239 9.22 7.64 -1.23
N PHE A 240 7.93 7.96 -1.21
CA PHE A 240 7.44 9.34 -0.99
C PHE A 240 7.92 9.94 0.34
N ALA A 241 8.10 9.14 1.40
CA ALA A 241 8.62 9.64 2.67
C ALA A 241 10.03 10.22 2.50
N ILE A 242 10.93 9.54 1.77
CA ILE A 242 12.28 10.03 1.49
C ILE A 242 12.20 11.27 0.60
N PHE A 243 11.43 11.23 -0.50
CA PHE A 243 11.33 12.35 -1.44
C PHE A 243 10.82 13.62 -0.75
N THR A 244 9.75 13.52 0.04
CA THR A 244 9.17 14.70 0.69
C THR A 244 10.02 15.20 1.86
N ALA A 245 10.66 14.31 2.62
CA ALA A 245 11.54 14.70 3.73
C ALA A 245 12.82 15.41 3.23
N THR A 246 13.52 14.80 2.25
CA THR A 246 14.76 15.35 1.72
C THR A 246 14.54 16.64 0.91
N MET A 247 13.45 16.72 0.13
CA MET A 247 13.10 17.96 -0.56
C MET A 247 12.73 19.07 0.43
N ALA A 248 11.96 18.78 1.49
CA ALA A 248 11.63 19.77 2.49
C ALA A 248 12.90 20.25 3.22
N ARG A 249 13.71 19.31 3.74
CA ARG A 249 14.84 19.63 4.60
C ARG A 249 16.08 20.11 3.84
N VAL A 250 16.52 19.31 2.86
CA VAL A 250 17.82 19.50 2.19
C VAL A 250 17.70 20.50 1.05
N GLU A 251 16.67 20.37 0.21
CA GLU A 251 16.52 21.21 -0.99
C GLU A 251 15.95 22.59 -0.66
N PHE A 252 14.89 22.64 0.16
CA PHE A 252 14.19 23.90 0.45
C PHE A 252 14.47 24.49 1.83
N GLY A 253 15.26 23.83 2.69
CA GLY A 253 15.59 24.32 4.04
C GLY A 253 14.37 24.49 4.96
N ARG A 254 13.33 23.69 4.78
CA ARG A 254 12.06 23.77 5.50
C ARG A 254 12.02 22.83 6.70
N GLY A 255 11.01 23.00 7.54
CA GLY A 255 10.80 22.26 8.78
C GLY A 255 9.90 21.05 8.67
N ALA A 256 9.59 20.45 9.83
CA ALA A 256 8.73 19.29 9.95
C ALA A 256 7.28 19.54 9.50
N SER A 257 6.76 20.74 9.74
CA SER A 257 5.41 21.14 9.31
C SER A 257 5.27 21.07 7.80
N GLU A 258 6.26 21.56 7.06
CA GLU A 258 6.27 21.56 5.61
C GLU A 258 6.46 20.13 5.06
N PHE A 259 7.28 19.30 5.70
CA PHE A 259 7.37 17.88 5.37
C PHE A 259 6.00 17.18 5.51
N GLY A 260 5.31 17.42 6.64
CA GLY A 260 3.95 16.91 6.85
C GLY A 260 2.95 17.41 5.80
N LEU A 261 3.05 18.70 5.42
CA LEU A 261 2.23 19.30 4.37
C LEU A 261 2.47 18.61 3.02
N LEU A 262 3.73 18.43 2.58
CA LEU A 262 4.05 17.73 1.33
C LEU A 262 3.49 16.31 1.30
N SER A 263 3.63 15.57 2.40
CA SER A 263 3.09 14.22 2.54
C SER A 263 1.56 14.20 2.42
N SER A 264 0.87 15.20 3.02
CA SER A 264 -0.58 15.35 2.91
C SER A 264 -1.03 15.70 1.51
N VAL A 265 -0.28 16.53 0.79
CA VAL A 265 -0.57 16.89 -0.60
C VAL A 265 -0.49 15.68 -1.53
N VAL A 266 0.56 14.85 -1.40
CA VAL A 266 0.64 13.56 -2.12
C VAL A 266 -0.57 12.71 -1.85
N ALA A 267 -1.01 12.68 -0.59
CA ALA A 267 -2.12 11.84 -0.17
C ALA A 267 -3.47 12.35 -0.70
N VAL A 268 -3.70 13.66 -0.80
CA VAL A 268 -4.88 14.25 -1.46
C VAL A 268 -4.94 13.82 -2.93
N GLY A 269 -3.82 13.95 -3.66
CA GLY A 269 -3.71 13.45 -5.03
C GLY A 269 -4.01 11.95 -5.12
N SER A 270 -3.49 11.17 -4.18
CA SER A 270 -3.69 9.72 -4.11
C SER A 270 -5.15 9.33 -3.93
N VAL A 271 -5.89 10.01 -3.06
CA VAL A 271 -7.33 9.76 -2.87
C VAL A 271 -8.10 10.09 -4.14
N ALA A 272 -7.83 11.22 -4.77
CA ALA A 272 -8.46 11.60 -6.04
C ALA A 272 -8.18 10.56 -7.14
N GLY A 273 -6.94 10.07 -7.24
CA GLY A 273 -6.53 9.03 -8.19
C GLY A 273 -7.22 7.70 -7.94
N ALA A 274 -7.32 7.27 -6.69
CA ALA A 274 -8.02 6.04 -6.30
C ALA A 274 -9.51 6.11 -6.64
N LEU A 275 -10.18 7.24 -6.36
CA LEU A 275 -11.60 7.47 -6.70
C LEU A 275 -11.82 7.48 -8.21
N ALA A 276 -10.93 8.13 -8.97
CA ALA A 276 -10.99 8.13 -10.44
C ALA A 276 -10.81 6.73 -11.03
N ALA A 277 -9.93 5.91 -10.43
CA ALA A 277 -9.75 4.52 -10.85
C ALA A 277 -10.97 3.65 -10.50
N ALA A 278 -11.56 3.83 -9.32
CA ALA A 278 -12.72 3.07 -8.85
C ALA A 278 -13.98 3.29 -9.70
N ARG A 279 -14.15 4.48 -10.30
CA ARG A 279 -15.26 4.78 -11.22
C ARG A 279 -15.21 3.97 -12.52
N ARG A 280 -14.09 3.31 -12.83
CA ARG A 280 -13.92 2.56 -14.07
C ARG A 280 -14.49 1.15 -13.94
N VAL A 281 -15.58 0.87 -14.65
CA VAL A 281 -16.27 -0.43 -14.64
C VAL A 281 -15.38 -1.59 -15.13
N ARG A 282 -14.43 -1.33 -16.03
CA ARG A 282 -13.52 -2.34 -16.60
C ARG A 282 -12.06 -1.87 -16.51
N PRO A 283 -11.25 -2.51 -15.69
CA PRO A 283 -9.82 -2.21 -15.65
C PRO A 283 -9.15 -2.68 -16.95
N ARG A 284 -8.34 -1.79 -17.57
CA ARG A 284 -7.66 -2.04 -18.84
C ARG A 284 -6.16 -1.85 -18.65
N LEU A 285 -5.34 -2.72 -19.23
CA LEU A 285 -3.88 -2.64 -19.13
C LEU A 285 -3.34 -1.28 -19.63
N ARG A 286 -3.92 -0.72 -20.70
CA ARG A 286 -3.55 0.62 -21.21
C ARG A 286 -3.68 1.72 -20.16
N VAL A 287 -4.65 1.65 -19.25
CA VAL A 287 -4.82 2.63 -18.17
C VAL A 287 -3.66 2.55 -17.18
N ILE A 288 -3.22 1.33 -16.87
CA ILE A 288 -2.07 1.09 -15.98
C ILE A 288 -0.80 1.68 -16.61
N VAL A 289 -0.59 1.46 -17.91
CA VAL A 289 0.56 2.00 -18.67
C VAL A 289 0.51 3.53 -18.73
N LEU A 290 -0.65 4.12 -19.06
CA LEU A 290 -0.82 5.57 -19.10
C LEU A 290 -0.63 6.21 -17.72
N ALA A 291 -1.10 5.56 -16.66
CA ALA A 291 -0.90 6.04 -15.30
C ALA A 291 0.59 5.93 -14.88
N SER A 292 1.31 4.90 -15.34
CA SER A 292 2.76 4.77 -15.14
C SER A 292 3.55 5.86 -15.86
N LEU A 293 3.21 6.17 -17.12
CA LEU A 293 3.78 7.30 -17.86
C LEU A 293 3.44 8.64 -17.21
N GLY A 294 2.18 8.79 -16.75
CA GLY A 294 1.75 9.98 -16.01
C GLY A 294 2.53 10.15 -14.70
N LEU A 295 2.80 9.05 -13.97
CA LEU A 295 3.63 9.07 -12.76
C LEU A 295 5.05 9.51 -13.09
N SER A 296 5.65 8.93 -14.13
CA SER A 296 6.99 9.32 -14.59
C SER A 296 7.03 10.81 -14.94
N ALA A 297 6.13 11.29 -15.77
CA ALA A 297 6.07 12.69 -16.19
C ALA A 297 5.84 13.64 -14.99
N SER A 298 4.90 13.31 -14.09
CA SER A 298 4.63 14.14 -12.91
C SER A 298 5.78 14.18 -11.92
N MET A 299 6.50 13.06 -11.70
CA MET A 299 7.69 13.03 -10.87
C MET A 299 8.84 13.82 -11.51
N ALA A 300 9.07 13.68 -12.83
CA ALA A 300 10.06 14.47 -13.54
C ALA A 300 9.75 15.98 -13.43
N THR A 301 8.47 16.35 -13.59
CA THR A 301 8.03 17.74 -13.40
C THR A 301 8.28 18.21 -11.98
N ALA A 302 7.92 17.40 -10.96
CA ALA A 302 8.17 17.75 -9.56
C ALA A 302 9.66 17.95 -9.26
N ALA A 303 10.54 17.09 -9.80
CA ALA A 303 11.99 17.23 -9.62
C ALA A 303 12.56 18.55 -10.19
N LEU A 304 11.90 19.16 -11.17
CA LEU A 304 12.32 20.41 -11.80
C LEU A 304 11.75 21.67 -11.13
N MET A 305 10.85 21.54 -10.16
CA MET A 305 10.21 22.70 -9.54
C MET A 305 11.21 23.51 -8.71
N PRO A 306 11.31 24.83 -8.96
CA PRO A 306 12.32 25.68 -8.34
C PRO A 306 11.94 26.12 -6.91
N THR A 307 10.67 26.15 -6.56
CA THR A 307 10.20 26.60 -5.24
C THR A 307 9.40 25.52 -4.53
N PHE A 308 9.33 25.63 -3.19
CA PHE A 308 8.58 24.72 -2.35
C PHE A 308 7.09 24.66 -2.75
N GLU A 309 6.47 25.80 -3.02
CA GLU A 309 5.05 25.90 -3.35
C GLU A 309 4.73 25.20 -4.69
N LEU A 310 5.56 25.42 -5.72
CA LEU A 310 5.42 24.76 -7.02
C LEU A 310 5.67 23.24 -6.89
N PHE A 311 6.65 22.86 -6.07
CA PHE A 311 6.89 21.43 -5.77
C PHE A 311 5.69 20.82 -5.08
N ALA A 312 5.12 21.47 -4.07
CA ALA A 312 3.92 21.00 -3.37
C ALA A 312 2.75 20.79 -4.35
N VAL A 313 2.49 21.75 -5.23
CA VAL A 313 1.43 21.62 -6.27
C VAL A 313 1.72 20.46 -7.21
N ALA A 314 2.99 20.29 -7.64
CA ALA A 314 3.40 19.20 -8.53
C ALA A 314 3.24 17.79 -7.90
N LEU A 315 3.19 17.69 -6.57
CA LEU A 315 2.94 16.41 -5.89
C LEU A 315 1.49 15.92 -6.00
N VAL A 316 0.51 16.78 -6.30
CA VAL A 316 -0.88 16.36 -6.52
C VAL A 316 -1.00 15.38 -7.68
N PRO A 317 -0.53 15.68 -8.90
CA PRO A 317 -0.55 14.74 -10.00
C PRO A 317 0.34 13.52 -9.77
N VAL A 318 1.42 13.61 -8.97
CA VAL A 318 2.23 12.46 -8.58
C VAL A 318 1.37 11.47 -7.77
N GLY A 319 0.71 11.93 -6.71
CA GLY A 319 -0.18 11.08 -5.91
C GLY A 319 -1.35 10.51 -6.74
N PHE A 320 -1.96 11.35 -7.58
CA PHE A 320 -3.08 10.95 -8.45
C PHE A 320 -2.70 9.81 -9.41
N THR A 321 -1.60 9.94 -10.12
CA THR A 321 -1.15 8.95 -11.10
C THR A 321 -0.66 7.67 -10.43
N ALA A 322 0.05 7.79 -9.30
CA ALA A 322 0.52 6.68 -8.50
C ALA A 322 -0.65 5.77 -8.05
N MET A 323 -1.67 6.36 -7.42
CA MET A 323 -2.81 5.57 -6.92
C MET A 323 -3.76 5.13 -8.04
N THR A 324 -3.90 5.90 -9.12
CA THR A 324 -4.61 5.43 -10.32
C THR A 324 -3.97 4.16 -10.87
N MET A 325 -2.64 4.10 -10.93
CA MET A 325 -1.91 2.93 -11.40
C MET A 325 -2.12 1.73 -10.49
N VAL A 326 -1.84 1.88 -9.18
CA VAL A 326 -1.94 0.77 -8.20
C VAL A 326 -3.36 0.22 -8.12
N THR A 327 -4.37 1.11 -8.03
CA THR A 327 -5.77 0.70 -7.94
C THR A 327 -6.22 0.01 -9.23
N SER A 328 -5.83 0.53 -10.41
CA SER A 328 -6.16 -0.09 -11.69
C SER A 328 -5.47 -1.45 -11.88
N ALA A 329 -4.20 -1.58 -11.45
CA ALA A 329 -3.46 -2.82 -11.50
C ALA A 329 -4.08 -3.88 -10.58
N ASN A 330 -4.41 -3.51 -9.35
CA ASN A 330 -5.10 -4.38 -8.39
C ASN A 330 -6.45 -4.85 -8.94
N ALA A 331 -7.28 -3.94 -9.44
CA ALA A 331 -8.57 -4.26 -10.05
C ALA A 331 -8.41 -5.18 -11.29
N TYR A 332 -7.39 -4.96 -12.12
CA TYR A 332 -7.09 -5.83 -13.26
C TYR A 332 -6.76 -7.26 -12.79
N VAL A 333 -5.86 -7.40 -11.82
CA VAL A 333 -5.50 -8.70 -11.25
C VAL A 333 -6.71 -9.40 -10.66
N GLN A 334 -7.55 -8.68 -9.91
CA GLN A 334 -8.78 -9.24 -9.31
C GLN A 334 -9.79 -9.73 -10.34
N THR A 335 -10.02 -8.95 -11.39
CA THR A 335 -11.10 -9.24 -12.36
C THR A 335 -10.69 -10.22 -13.45
N THR A 336 -9.39 -10.36 -13.73
CA THR A 336 -8.89 -11.27 -14.78
C THR A 336 -8.37 -12.61 -14.24
N THR A 337 -8.28 -12.76 -12.91
CA THR A 337 -7.82 -14.00 -12.28
C THR A 337 -9.00 -14.91 -11.94
N ARG A 338 -8.87 -16.23 -12.18
CA ARG A 338 -9.86 -17.25 -11.83
C ARG A 338 -10.23 -17.18 -10.34
N ALA A 339 -11.51 -17.33 -10.03
CA ALA A 339 -12.04 -17.24 -8.67
C ALA A 339 -11.32 -18.18 -7.68
N SER A 340 -11.00 -19.43 -8.12
CA SER A 340 -10.38 -20.48 -7.31
C SER A 340 -8.95 -20.14 -6.81
N ILE A 341 -8.20 -19.29 -7.55
CA ILE A 341 -6.82 -18.93 -7.23
C ILE A 341 -6.61 -17.42 -7.00
N ARG A 342 -7.69 -16.63 -7.15
CA ARG A 342 -7.63 -15.15 -7.04
C ARG A 342 -6.95 -14.67 -5.76
N GLY A 343 -7.31 -15.24 -4.62
CA GLY A 343 -6.71 -14.87 -3.33
C GLY A 343 -5.20 -15.08 -3.28
N ARG A 344 -4.70 -16.16 -3.92
CA ARG A 344 -3.27 -16.49 -3.98
C ARG A 344 -2.50 -15.51 -4.87
N VAL A 345 -3.07 -15.18 -6.04
CA VAL A 345 -2.47 -14.23 -6.98
C VAL A 345 -2.47 -12.82 -6.38
N LEU A 346 -3.53 -12.41 -5.67
CA LEU A 346 -3.57 -11.13 -4.96
C LEU A 346 -2.57 -11.06 -3.82
N ALA A 347 -2.39 -12.15 -3.08
CA ALA A 347 -1.36 -12.21 -2.03
C ALA A 347 0.05 -12.02 -2.63
N LEU A 348 0.35 -12.69 -3.75
CA LEU A 348 1.60 -12.48 -4.49
C LEU A 348 1.75 -11.05 -4.98
N TYR A 349 0.67 -10.45 -5.54
CA TYR A 349 0.66 -9.06 -5.98
C TYR A 349 1.03 -8.10 -4.85
N LEU A 350 0.41 -8.25 -3.69
CA LEU A 350 0.69 -7.42 -2.51
C LEU A 350 2.12 -7.64 -1.99
N THR A 351 2.60 -8.88 -1.98
CA THR A 351 3.99 -9.20 -1.58
C THR A 351 4.99 -8.50 -2.51
N VAL A 352 4.77 -8.56 -3.82
CA VAL A 352 5.64 -7.91 -4.81
C VAL A 352 5.59 -6.38 -4.68
N PHE A 353 4.40 -5.82 -4.49
CA PHE A 353 4.21 -4.38 -4.32
C PHE A 353 4.89 -3.87 -3.05
N MET A 354 4.60 -4.50 -1.91
CA MET A 354 5.17 -4.08 -0.62
C MET A 354 6.67 -4.41 -0.51
N GLY A 355 7.13 -5.42 -1.25
CA GLY A 355 8.53 -5.85 -1.27
C GLY A 355 9.47 -4.93 -2.02
N GLY A 356 8.95 -4.10 -2.89
CA GLY A 356 9.75 -3.11 -3.60
C GLY A 356 10.36 -2.07 -2.64
N THR A 357 9.56 -1.51 -1.74
CA THR A 357 9.98 -0.44 -0.83
C THR A 357 11.19 -0.80 0.05
N PRO A 358 11.23 -1.94 0.76
CA PRO A 358 12.41 -2.30 1.57
C PRO A 358 13.70 -2.45 0.79
N LEU A 359 13.60 -2.86 -0.47
CA LEU A 359 14.76 -2.99 -1.36
C LEU A 359 15.18 -1.64 -1.96
N GLY A 360 14.20 -0.82 -2.27
CA GLY A 360 14.42 0.44 -2.97
C GLY A 360 14.73 1.62 -2.06
N ALA A 361 14.15 1.67 -0.87
CA ALA A 361 14.31 2.81 0.02
C ALA A 361 15.77 3.12 0.37
N PRO A 362 16.65 2.15 0.72
CA PRO A 362 18.06 2.43 0.93
C PRO A 362 18.77 2.95 -0.33
N LEU A 363 18.44 2.38 -1.50
CA LEU A 363 19.03 2.80 -2.79
C LEU A 363 18.61 4.23 -3.15
N VAL A 364 17.33 4.56 -2.97
CA VAL A 364 16.81 5.90 -3.21
C VAL A 364 17.41 6.91 -2.22
N GLY A 365 17.60 6.49 -0.96
CA GLY A 365 18.28 7.29 0.04
C GLY A 365 19.74 7.58 -0.32
N LEU A 366 20.48 6.56 -0.79
CA LEU A 366 21.87 6.75 -1.28
C LEU A 366 21.91 7.71 -2.48
N ILE A 367 20.98 7.59 -3.44
CA ILE A 367 20.92 8.56 -4.55
C ILE A 367 20.64 9.97 -4.04
N ALA A 368 19.78 10.12 -3.04
CA ALA A 368 19.49 11.43 -2.46
C ALA A 368 20.72 12.04 -1.75
N ASN A 369 21.54 11.21 -1.11
CA ASN A 369 22.78 11.66 -0.47
C ASN A 369 23.87 12.07 -1.48
N GLU A 370 24.13 11.21 -2.47
CA GLU A 370 25.27 11.37 -3.39
C GLU A 370 24.97 12.38 -4.50
N ALA A 371 23.76 12.31 -5.07
CA ALA A 371 23.36 13.11 -6.24
C ALA A 371 22.39 14.25 -5.88
N GLY A 372 21.81 14.22 -4.68
CA GLY A 372 20.84 15.19 -4.19
C GLY A 372 19.38 14.75 -4.30
N PRO A 373 18.47 15.41 -3.54
CA PRO A 373 17.05 15.05 -3.44
C PRO A 373 16.31 14.99 -4.78
N ARG A 374 16.61 15.90 -5.70
CA ARG A 374 16.00 15.97 -7.02
C ARG A 374 16.30 14.72 -7.85
N TRP A 375 17.53 14.21 -7.81
CA TRP A 375 17.93 13.00 -8.53
C TRP A 375 17.27 11.74 -7.97
N ALA A 376 17.00 11.70 -6.68
CA ALA A 376 16.20 10.62 -6.09
C ALA A 376 14.79 10.57 -6.69
N ILE A 377 14.14 11.73 -6.90
CA ILE A 377 12.84 11.82 -7.56
C ILE A 377 12.96 11.43 -9.05
N VAL A 378 14.03 11.86 -9.74
CA VAL A 378 14.31 11.46 -11.13
C VAL A 378 14.48 9.95 -11.24
N ALA A 379 15.17 9.29 -10.30
CA ALA A 379 15.26 7.83 -10.25
C ALA A 379 13.87 7.17 -10.13
N GLY A 380 13.00 7.72 -9.29
CA GLY A 380 11.60 7.30 -9.20
C GLY A 380 10.82 7.49 -10.51
N SER A 381 11.03 8.63 -11.20
CA SER A 381 10.47 8.91 -12.52
C SER A 381 10.93 7.88 -13.56
N LEU A 382 12.23 7.59 -13.62
CA LEU A 382 12.78 6.56 -14.51
C LEU A 382 12.19 5.18 -14.23
N GLY A 383 11.95 4.82 -12.97
CA GLY A 383 11.26 3.59 -12.60
C GLY A 383 9.87 3.49 -13.24
N GLY A 384 9.09 4.57 -13.20
CA GLY A 384 7.79 4.66 -13.88
C GLY A 384 7.90 4.55 -15.41
N LEU A 385 8.91 5.19 -16.00
CA LEU A 385 9.17 5.15 -17.43
C LEU A 385 9.56 3.73 -17.90
N PHE A 386 10.51 3.10 -17.23
CA PHE A 386 10.94 1.73 -17.56
C PHE A 386 9.80 0.72 -17.40
N ALA A 387 8.99 0.86 -16.34
CA ALA A 387 7.80 0.04 -16.16
C ALA A 387 6.83 0.17 -17.35
N ALA A 388 6.58 1.40 -17.81
CA ALA A 388 5.74 1.64 -18.97
C ALA A 388 6.36 1.10 -20.28
N ILE A 389 7.66 1.26 -20.47
CA ILE A 389 8.39 0.74 -21.65
C ILE A 389 8.28 -0.80 -21.71
N ILE A 390 8.52 -1.49 -20.60
CA ILE A 390 8.38 -2.96 -20.51
C ILE A 390 6.97 -3.39 -20.95
N ALA A 391 5.95 -2.70 -20.46
CA ALA A 391 4.57 -3.01 -20.81
C ALA A 391 4.26 -2.71 -22.29
N ILE A 392 4.73 -1.59 -22.82
CA ILE A 392 4.53 -1.21 -24.24
C ILE A 392 5.24 -2.20 -25.18
N LEU A 393 6.48 -2.57 -24.88
CA LEU A 393 7.23 -3.54 -25.67
C LEU A 393 6.53 -4.91 -25.66
N TRP A 394 6.07 -5.35 -24.51
CA TRP A 394 5.31 -6.59 -24.40
C TRP A 394 3.97 -6.52 -25.16
N MET A 395 3.26 -5.39 -25.09
CA MET A 395 2.02 -5.22 -25.85
C MET A 395 2.25 -5.20 -27.35
N ARG A 396 3.38 -4.64 -27.81
CA ARG A 396 3.74 -4.65 -29.23
C ARG A 396 4.07 -6.06 -29.72
N SER A 397 4.87 -6.81 -28.95
CA SER A 397 5.33 -8.15 -29.36
C SER A 397 4.21 -9.20 -29.30
N THR A 398 3.27 -9.07 -28.36
CA THR A 398 2.30 -10.17 -28.09
C THR A 398 0.87 -9.85 -28.54
N ARG A 399 0.51 -8.56 -28.70
CA ARG A 399 -0.88 -8.11 -28.88
C ARG A 399 -1.08 -7.08 -29.97
N ASN A 400 -0.18 -6.95 -30.93
CA ASN A 400 -0.31 -6.05 -32.09
C ASN A 400 -0.86 -4.66 -31.68
N LEU A 401 -0.14 -3.95 -30.83
CA LEU A 401 -0.51 -2.58 -30.44
C LEU A 401 -0.56 -1.71 -31.69
N ARG A 402 -1.72 -1.23 -32.07
CA ARG A 402 -1.90 -0.29 -33.17
C ARG A 402 -2.35 1.05 -32.60
N VAL A 403 -1.56 2.07 -32.85
CA VAL A 403 -1.94 3.47 -32.61
C VAL A 403 -2.50 3.98 -33.93
N GLY A 404 -3.80 4.23 -34.00
CA GLY A 404 -4.46 4.66 -35.24
C GLY A 404 -5.46 5.79 -35.00
N ARG A 405 -5.71 6.61 -36.00
CA ARG A 405 -6.87 7.51 -36.02
C ARG A 405 -8.13 6.70 -36.27
N ARG A 406 -9.15 6.93 -35.48
CA ARG A 406 -10.47 6.36 -35.74
C ARG A 406 -11.09 7.19 -36.87
N HIS A 407 -11.57 6.55 -37.91
CA HIS A 407 -12.20 7.09 -39.15
C HIS A 407 -12.25 8.60 -39.35
N ALA A 408 -12.24 9.02 -40.61
CA ALA A 408 -12.02 10.39 -41.13
C ALA A 408 -12.94 11.52 -40.61
N ASP A 409 -14.02 11.18 -39.87
CA ASP A 409 -15.02 12.13 -39.32
C ASP A 409 -14.80 12.53 -37.86
N ASP A 410 -13.81 11.94 -37.14
CA ASP A 410 -13.56 12.27 -35.74
C ASP A 410 -12.43 13.32 -35.59
N ARG A 411 -12.71 14.36 -34.78
CA ARG A 411 -11.82 15.45 -34.43
C ARG A 411 -10.41 14.94 -34.11
N TRP A 412 -9.38 15.59 -34.60
CA TRP A 412 -7.96 15.20 -34.64
C TRP A 412 -7.36 14.77 -33.28
N TRP A 413 -7.96 15.17 -32.13
CA TRP A 413 -7.49 14.81 -30.78
C TRP A 413 -8.00 13.44 -30.27
N ARG A 414 -8.84 12.72 -31.01
CA ARG A 414 -9.29 11.39 -30.65
C ARG A 414 -8.39 10.31 -31.27
N MET A 415 -7.16 10.23 -30.78
CA MET A 415 -6.33 9.06 -31.03
C MET A 415 -6.87 7.86 -30.24
N THR A 416 -7.18 6.78 -30.92
CA THR A 416 -7.52 5.52 -30.27
C THR A 416 -6.33 4.59 -30.28
N VAL A 417 -5.87 4.23 -29.08
CA VAL A 417 -4.92 3.14 -28.90
C VAL A 417 -5.74 1.86 -28.81
N ALA A 418 -5.84 1.12 -29.90
CA ALA A 418 -6.48 -0.20 -29.93
C ALA A 418 -5.41 -1.29 -29.79
N TYR A 419 -5.63 -2.24 -28.93
CA TYR A 419 -4.87 -3.48 -28.89
C TYR A 419 -5.81 -4.66 -28.66
N ASP A 420 -5.41 -5.83 -29.14
CA ASP A 420 -6.22 -7.07 -29.12
C ASP A 420 -6.56 -7.59 -27.69
N GLY A 421 -6.05 -6.93 -26.66
CA GLY A 421 -6.20 -7.31 -25.26
C GLY A 421 -7.59 -7.10 -24.66
N ASP A 422 -8.40 -6.17 -25.23
CA ASP A 422 -9.78 -5.96 -24.76
C ASP A 422 -10.68 -7.17 -25.17
N ASP A 423 -10.33 -7.85 -26.25
CA ASP A 423 -10.99 -9.07 -26.72
C ASP A 423 -10.41 -10.35 -26.10
N TYR A 424 -9.12 -10.36 -25.76
CA TYR A 424 -8.46 -11.51 -25.16
C TYR A 424 -9.01 -11.83 -23.77
N SER A 425 -9.27 -10.83 -22.94
CA SER A 425 -9.89 -11.03 -21.62
C SER A 425 -11.37 -11.50 -21.74
N LYS A 426 -12.07 -11.14 -22.83
CA LYS A 426 -13.37 -11.67 -23.16
C LYS A 426 -13.29 -13.12 -23.66
N ARG A 427 -12.34 -13.43 -24.54
CA ARG A 427 -12.11 -14.78 -25.07
C ARG A 427 -11.67 -15.76 -23.96
N LEU A 428 -10.84 -15.32 -23.00
CA LEU A 428 -10.47 -16.15 -21.85
C LEU A 428 -11.67 -16.42 -20.95
N ARG A 429 -12.49 -15.42 -20.65
CA ARG A 429 -13.73 -15.61 -19.87
C ARG A 429 -14.70 -16.56 -20.57
N ASN A 430 -14.94 -16.37 -21.86
CA ASN A 430 -15.84 -17.23 -22.61
C ASN A 430 -15.34 -18.69 -22.70
N ARG A 431 -14.01 -18.90 -22.81
CA ARG A 431 -13.43 -20.24 -22.73
C ARG A 431 -13.54 -20.85 -21.33
N GLU A 432 -13.35 -20.04 -20.28
CA GLU A 432 -13.48 -20.50 -18.89
C GLU A 432 -14.93 -20.84 -18.53
N THR A 433 -15.90 -20.04 -18.99
CA THR A 433 -17.33 -20.31 -18.82
C THR A 433 -17.72 -21.58 -19.57
N ALA A 434 -17.31 -21.73 -20.83
CA ALA A 434 -17.56 -22.93 -21.61
C ALA A 434 -16.94 -24.21 -21.00
N THR A 435 -15.73 -24.07 -20.40
CA THR A 435 -15.08 -25.22 -19.72
C THR A 435 -15.78 -25.58 -18.41
N GLN A 436 -16.35 -24.59 -17.71
CA GLN A 436 -17.13 -24.82 -16.49
C GLN A 436 -18.50 -25.45 -16.81
N GLU A 437 -19.16 -24.99 -17.88
CA GLU A 437 -20.41 -25.57 -18.36
C GLU A 437 -20.22 -27.03 -18.80
N LEU A 438 -19.15 -27.35 -19.55
CA LEU A 438 -18.78 -28.70 -19.91
C LEU A 438 -18.52 -29.61 -18.70
N ALA A 439 -17.80 -29.10 -17.68
CA ALA A 439 -17.56 -29.86 -16.48
C ALA A 439 -18.80 -30.11 -15.63
N VAL A 440 -19.80 -29.23 -15.67
CA VAL A 440 -21.09 -29.41 -15.02
C VAL A 440 -21.91 -30.44 -15.77
N ILE A 441 -21.96 -30.38 -17.11
CA ILE A 441 -22.68 -31.37 -17.98
C ILE A 441 -22.07 -32.76 -17.81
N GLU A 442 -20.71 -32.89 -17.78
CA GLU A 442 -20.04 -34.17 -17.51
C GLU A 442 -20.35 -34.73 -16.11
N ALA A 443 -20.48 -33.84 -15.10
CA ALA A 443 -20.82 -34.25 -13.75
C ALA A 443 -22.29 -34.70 -13.61
N GLU A 444 -23.21 -34.11 -14.39
CA GLU A 444 -24.61 -34.47 -14.43
C GLU A 444 -24.82 -35.78 -15.22
N THR A 445 -24.12 -35.97 -16.35
CA THR A 445 -24.16 -37.20 -17.13
C THR A 445 -23.57 -38.43 -16.41
N ARG A 446 -22.68 -38.23 -15.43
CA ARG A 446 -22.16 -39.32 -14.58
C ARG A 446 -23.10 -39.68 -13.44
N LYS A 447 -24.15 -38.91 -13.18
CA LYS A 447 -25.13 -39.17 -12.12
C LYS A 447 -26.45 -39.75 -12.66
N SER A 448 -26.65 -39.72 -13.96
CA SER A 448 -27.73 -40.42 -14.69
C SER A 448 -27.26 -41.80 -15.15
#